data_4e1d94531886580249a0cc2f3da4281e
#
_entry.id   4e1d94531886580249a0cc2f3da4281e
#
_cell.length_a   1.000
_cell.length_b   1.000
_cell.length_c   1.000
_cell.angle_alpha   90.00
_cell.angle_beta   90.00
_cell.angle_gamma   90.00
#
_symmetry.space_group_name_H-M   'P 1'
#
loop_
_entity.id
_entity.type
_entity.pdbx_description
1 polymer ?
#
loop_
_entity_poly.entity_id
_entity_poly.type
_entity_poly.pdbx_seq_one_letter_code
_entity_poly.pdbx_strand_id
1 'polypeptide(L)'
;MAAIVWDKTGERWYETGVAKGVLYTKKTVQSGGSSTTKWVGVPWNGLTAVTESPSGAELNDLYADDIKYASLRSAETFGATIEAYTYPDEFAECDGSIEAEDGVMLGQQPRKAFCFAYVTKVGNDTQEETDDGYKLHIIYNATASPSEKAYQTVNDSPEAITFSWEINTTPINVTGHKPV
;
A
#
# COMPACT_ATOMS: atom_id res chain seq x y z
N MET A 1 -18.51 22.92 -32.18
CA MET A 1 -17.82 21.87 -31.40
C MET A 1 -16.36 22.24 -31.37
N ALA A 2 -15.75 22.23 -30.20
CA ALA A 2 -14.30 22.41 -30.10
C ALA A 2 -13.61 21.17 -30.73
N ALA A 3 -12.58 21.39 -31.56
CA ALA A 3 -11.80 20.30 -32.11
C ALA A 3 -11.02 19.59 -30.99
N ILE A 4 -11.02 18.28 -31.01
CA ILE A 4 -10.18 17.49 -30.11
C ILE A 4 -8.74 17.63 -30.59
N VAL A 5 -7.84 18.08 -29.75
CA VAL A 5 -6.40 18.21 -30.01
C VAL A 5 -5.68 17.20 -29.14
N TRP A 6 -4.87 16.36 -29.75
CA TRP A 6 -4.06 15.34 -29.09
C TRP A 6 -2.63 15.83 -28.90
N ASP A 7 -1.93 15.27 -27.90
CA ASP A 7 -0.49 15.48 -27.67
C ASP A 7 -0.04 16.94 -27.63
N LYS A 8 -0.85 17.80 -27.05
CA LYS A 8 -0.51 19.19 -26.90
C LYS A 8 0.65 19.36 -25.92
N THR A 9 1.66 20.11 -26.35
CA THR A 9 2.83 20.45 -25.50
C THR A 9 2.38 21.13 -24.22
N GLY A 10 2.90 20.70 -23.07
CA GLY A 10 2.51 21.15 -21.75
C GLY A 10 1.31 20.41 -21.13
N GLU A 11 0.68 19.50 -21.85
CA GLU A 11 -0.44 18.68 -21.36
C GLU A 11 -0.10 17.19 -21.29
N ARG A 12 1.17 16.80 -21.50
CA ARG A 12 1.64 15.41 -21.44
C ARG A 12 2.15 15.10 -20.04
N TRP A 13 1.22 14.68 -19.18
CA TRP A 13 1.53 14.34 -17.80
C TRP A 13 1.97 12.89 -17.65
N TYR A 14 2.94 12.64 -16.79
CA TYR A 14 3.40 11.30 -16.42
C TYR A 14 3.64 11.21 -14.93
N GLU A 15 3.60 9.99 -14.41
CA GLU A 15 3.96 9.67 -13.04
C GLU A 15 5.23 8.84 -13.02
N THR A 16 6.09 9.12 -12.05
CA THR A 16 7.35 8.40 -11.88
C THR A 16 7.76 8.31 -10.42
N GLY A 17 8.52 7.28 -10.11
CA GLY A 17 9.12 7.06 -8.81
C GLY A 17 8.10 6.80 -7.68
N VAL A 18 8.58 6.13 -6.67
CA VAL A 18 7.90 5.96 -5.38
C VAL A 18 8.81 6.50 -4.30
N ALA A 19 8.27 7.25 -3.36
CA ALA A 19 9.06 7.89 -2.31
C ALA A 19 8.21 8.18 -1.06
N LYS A 20 8.89 8.56 0.02
CA LYS A 20 8.27 9.08 1.25
C LYS A 20 7.22 8.14 1.83
N GLY A 21 7.55 6.84 1.95
CA GLY A 21 6.69 5.88 2.64
C GLY A 21 6.46 6.28 4.09
N VAL A 22 5.23 6.10 4.56
CA VAL A 22 4.85 6.29 5.95
C VAL A 22 3.98 5.12 6.38
N LEU A 23 4.42 4.43 7.43
CA LEU A 23 3.66 3.42 8.13
C LEU A 23 2.83 4.10 9.23
N TYR A 24 1.53 3.84 9.29
CA TYR A 24 0.68 4.26 10.40
C TYR A 24 0.21 3.05 11.18
N THR A 25 0.58 3.01 12.45
CA THR A 25 0.14 1.97 13.40
C THR A 25 -0.75 2.56 14.48
N LYS A 26 -1.64 1.74 15.04
CA LYS A 26 -2.46 2.13 16.20
C LYS A 26 -1.64 1.95 17.47
N LYS A 27 -1.35 3.03 18.18
CA LYS A 27 -0.73 3.00 19.52
C LYS A 27 -1.72 3.49 20.56
N THR A 28 -1.82 2.77 21.67
CA THR A 28 -2.60 3.21 22.83
C THR A 28 -1.74 4.09 23.71
N VAL A 29 -2.11 5.35 23.82
CA VAL A 29 -1.43 6.34 24.65
C VAL A 29 -2.20 6.52 25.93
N GLN A 30 -1.53 6.30 27.05
CA GLN A 30 -2.08 6.58 28.40
C GLN A 30 -1.76 8.02 28.78
N SER A 31 -2.78 8.81 29.05
CA SER A 31 -2.63 10.19 29.53
C SER A 31 -3.63 10.47 30.64
N GLY A 32 -3.15 10.75 31.86
CA GLY A 32 -4.00 11.16 32.97
C GLY A 32 -5.06 10.13 33.39
N GLY A 33 -4.79 8.83 33.28
CA GLY A 33 -5.73 7.75 33.66
C GLY A 33 -6.76 7.40 32.57
N SER A 34 -6.70 8.05 31.40
CA SER A 34 -7.50 7.72 30.23
C SER A 34 -6.63 7.08 29.15
N SER A 35 -7.12 5.97 28.57
CA SER A 35 -6.47 5.27 27.46
C SER A 35 -7.08 5.75 26.15
N THR A 36 -6.26 6.35 25.28
CA THR A 36 -6.69 6.83 23.96
C THR A 36 -5.87 6.14 22.88
N THR A 37 -6.56 5.51 21.92
CA THR A 37 -5.89 4.93 20.73
C THR A 37 -5.71 6.01 19.68
N LYS A 38 -4.47 6.19 19.25
CA LYS A 38 -4.10 7.14 18.18
C LYS A 38 -3.33 6.44 17.09
N TRP A 39 -3.48 6.93 15.86
CA TRP A 39 -2.61 6.58 14.77
C TRP A 39 -1.28 7.33 14.89
N VAL A 40 -0.19 6.61 14.82
CA VAL A 40 1.17 7.15 14.86
C VAL A 40 1.85 6.83 13.55
N GLY A 41 2.34 7.84 12.85
CA GLY A 41 3.08 7.70 11.60
C GLY A 41 4.57 7.52 11.87
N VAL A 42 5.18 6.55 11.18
CA VAL A 42 6.62 6.28 11.20
C VAL A 42 7.12 6.29 9.77
N PRO A 43 8.25 6.96 9.45
CA PRO A 43 8.78 6.97 8.10
C PRO A 43 9.26 5.57 7.69
N TRP A 44 8.88 5.15 6.48
CA TRP A 44 9.37 3.92 5.87
C TRP A 44 10.36 4.28 4.78
N ASN A 45 11.63 4.16 5.10
CA ASN A 45 12.72 4.45 4.18
C ASN A 45 13.02 3.23 3.28
N GLY A 46 13.72 3.49 2.17
CA GLY A 46 14.21 2.44 1.29
C GLY A 46 13.15 1.75 0.42
N LEU A 47 12.00 2.39 0.19
CA LEU A 47 11.00 1.89 -0.76
C LEU A 47 11.61 1.80 -2.16
N THR A 48 11.42 0.64 -2.81
CA THR A 48 11.83 0.39 -4.19
C THR A 48 10.63 0.34 -5.13
N ALA A 49 9.53 -0.28 -4.70
CA ALA A 49 8.30 -0.36 -5.48
C ALA A 49 7.06 -0.49 -4.58
N VAL A 50 5.93 -0.04 -5.10
CA VAL A 50 4.60 -0.36 -4.60
C VAL A 50 3.76 -0.74 -5.81
N THR A 51 3.29 -1.99 -5.86
CA THR A 51 2.48 -2.52 -6.94
C THR A 51 1.07 -2.77 -6.44
N GLU A 52 0.12 -1.99 -6.93
CA GLU A 52 -1.30 -2.16 -6.61
C GLU A 52 -1.90 -3.28 -7.45
N SER A 53 -2.60 -4.20 -6.82
CA SER A 53 -3.22 -5.38 -7.44
C SER A 53 -4.65 -5.58 -6.93
N PRO A 54 -5.60 -4.71 -7.33
CA PRO A 54 -6.99 -4.90 -6.98
C PRO A 54 -7.54 -6.19 -7.59
N SER A 55 -8.42 -6.87 -6.87
CA SER A 55 -9.05 -8.11 -7.29
C SER A 55 -10.55 -8.10 -7.01
N GLY A 56 -11.28 -9.04 -7.60
CA GLY A 56 -12.73 -9.09 -7.47
C GLY A 56 -13.45 -8.29 -8.56
N ALA A 57 -14.63 -7.78 -8.27
CA ALA A 57 -15.52 -7.08 -9.21
C ALA A 57 -15.90 -7.89 -10.47
N GLU A 58 -15.77 -9.22 -10.39
CA GLU A 58 -16.15 -10.12 -11.49
C GLU A 58 -17.67 -10.12 -11.70
N LEU A 59 -18.05 -10.18 -12.97
CA LEU A 59 -19.45 -10.30 -13.37
C LEU A 59 -19.85 -11.78 -13.39
N ASN A 60 -20.87 -12.12 -12.60
CA ASN A 60 -21.54 -13.40 -12.66
C ASN A 60 -22.89 -13.22 -13.35
N ASP A 61 -23.03 -13.78 -14.52
CA ASP A 61 -24.25 -13.70 -15.33
C ASP A 61 -25.25 -14.78 -14.93
N LEU A 62 -26.45 -14.36 -14.63
CA LEU A 62 -27.60 -15.25 -14.35
C LEU A 62 -28.44 -15.39 -15.62
N TYR A 63 -28.77 -16.61 -15.94
CA TYR A 63 -29.62 -16.95 -17.08
C TYR A 63 -30.94 -17.52 -16.58
N ALA A 64 -32.04 -17.10 -17.20
CA ALA A 64 -33.37 -17.64 -17.02
C ALA A 64 -34.15 -17.52 -18.35
N ASP A 65 -35.03 -18.46 -18.65
CA ASP A 65 -35.84 -18.50 -19.88
C ASP A 65 -34.98 -18.36 -21.16
N ASP A 66 -33.79 -19.00 -21.17
CA ASP A 66 -32.82 -18.99 -22.26
C ASP A 66 -32.23 -17.61 -22.61
N ILE A 67 -32.40 -16.62 -21.74
CA ILE A 67 -31.84 -15.27 -21.89
C ILE A 67 -31.00 -14.90 -20.68
N LYS A 68 -30.08 -13.95 -20.90
CA LYS A 68 -29.35 -13.33 -19.81
C LYS A 68 -30.29 -12.47 -18.95
N TYR A 69 -30.66 -12.98 -17.78
CA TYR A 69 -31.63 -12.36 -16.89
C TYR A 69 -31.05 -11.21 -16.06
N ALA A 70 -29.85 -11.39 -15.53
CA ALA A 70 -29.15 -10.41 -14.72
C ALA A 70 -27.65 -10.66 -14.73
N SER A 71 -26.87 -9.61 -14.36
CA SER A 71 -25.45 -9.73 -14.04
C SER A 71 -25.21 -9.22 -12.62
N LEU A 72 -24.65 -10.07 -11.78
CA LEU A 72 -24.23 -9.71 -10.43
C LEU A 72 -22.73 -9.44 -10.44
N ARG A 73 -22.30 -8.39 -9.71
CA ARG A 73 -20.90 -8.08 -9.55
C ARG A 73 -20.47 -8.37 -8.12
N SER A 74 -19.37 -9.09 -7.96
CA SER A 74 -18.75 -9.32 -6.65
C SER A 74 -18.17 -8.02 -6.09
N ALA A 75 -17.91 -7.99 -4.78
CA ALA A 75 -17.18 -6.87 -4.18
C ALA A 75 -15.73 -6.86 -4.68
N GLU A 76 -15.20 -5.66 -4.85
CA GLU A 76 -13.79 -5.43 -5.13
C GLU A 76 -12.99 -5.48 -3.82
N THR A 77 -11.82 -6.10 -3.87
CA THR A 77 -10.85 -6.11 -2.77
C THR A 77 -9.57 -5.49 -3.26
N PHE A 78 -9.01 -4.57 -2.49
CA PHE A 78 -7.74 -3.97 -2.81
C PHE A 78 -6.61 -4.78 -2.19
N GLY A 79 -5.62 -5.12 -3.01
CA GLY A 79 -4.35 -5.72 -2.61
C GLY A 79 -3.19 -4.90 -3.17
N ALA A 80 -2.04 -5.00 -2.56
CA ALA A 80 -0.82 -4.41 -3.09
C ALA A 80 0.40 -5.18 -2.60
N THR A 81 1.52 -5.01 -3.29
CA THR A 81 2.84 -5.50 -2.88
C THR A 81 3.74 -4.31 -2.61
N ILE A 82 4.34 -4.27 -1.42
CA ILE A 82 5.33 -3.27 -1.01
C ILE A 82 6.70 -3.90 -1.10
N GLU A 83 7.62 -3.26 -1.80
CA GLU A 83 9.02 -3.68 -1.88
C GLU A 83 9.94 -2.60 -1.32
N ALA A 84 10.90 -3.01 -0.51
CA ALA A 84 11.84 -2.09 0.12
C ALA A 84 13.16 -2.78 0.52
N TYR A 85 14.24 -2.01 0.63
CA TYR A 85 15.52 -2.49 1.17
C TYR A 85 15.52 -2.59 2.70
N THR A 86 14.62 -1.89 3.36
CA THR A 86 14.50 -1.88 4.83
C THR A 86 13.06 -1.62 5.26
N TYR A 87 12.78 -1.80 6.52
CA TYR A 87 11.48 -1.52 7.12
C TYR A 87 11.65 -1.01 8.55
N PRO A 88 10.71 -0.20 9.06
CA PRO A 88 10.75 0.30 10.42
C PRO A 88 10.43 -0.82 11.45
N ASP A 89 11.02 -0.74 12.63
CA ASP A 89 10.82 -1.75 13.69
C ASP A 89 9.35 -1.89 14.09
N GLU A 90 8.58 -0.81 14.01
CA GLU A 90 7.13 -0.82 14.27
C GLU A 90 6.34 -1.68 13.29
N PHE A 91 6.91 -2.04 12.15
CA PHE A 91 6.28 -2.94 11.18
C PHE A 91 6.33 -4.41 11.64
N ALA A 92 7.21 -4.77 12.54
CA ALA A 92 7.34 -6.15 13.05
C ALA A 92 5.99 -6.72 13.54
N GLU A 93 5.23 -5.93 14.32
CA GLU A 93 3.90 -6.35 14.79
C GLU A 93 2.88 -6.55 13.63
N CYS A 94 3.05 -5.82 12.53
CA CYS A 94 2.20 -5.94 11.33
C CYS A 94 2.61 -7.15 10.48
N ASP A 95 3.90 -7.51 10.47
CA ASP A 95 4.46 -8.69 9.80
C ASP A 95 4.31 -9.99 10.62
N GLY A 96 3.75 -9.91 11.81
CA GLY A 96 3.53 -11.06 12.69
C GLY A 96 4.79 -11.49 13.47
N SER A 97 5.62 -10.54 13.81
CA SER A 97 6.76 -10.72 14.71
C SER A 97 6.62 -9.87 15.95
N ILE A 98 7.06 -10.36 17.09
CA ILE A 98 7.09 -9.64 18.36
C ILE A 98 8.43 -9.81 19.03
N GLU A 99 8.94 -8.77 19.62
CA GLU A 99 10.12 -8.85 20.47
C GLU A 99 9.75 -9.42 21.83
N ALA A 100 10.34 -10.56 22.19
CA ALA A 100 10.09 -11.23 23.45
C ALA A 100 11.09 -10.80 24.54
N GLU A 101 12.34 -10.61 24.17
CA GLU A 101 13.43 -10.07 24.96
C GLU A 101 14.30 -9.23 24.04
N ASP A 102 15.15 -8.39 24.58
CA ASP A 102 16.04 -7.50 23.83
C ASP A 102 16.82 -8.29 22.75
N GLY A 103 16.55 -7.99 21.48
CA GLY A 103 17.13 -8.64 20.32
C GLY A 103 16.58 -10.02 19.98
N VAL A 104 15.56 -10.53 20.68
CA VAL A 104 14.95 -11.85 20.39
C VAL A 104 13.56 -11.67 19.78
N MET A 105 13.43 -11.96 18.49
CA MET A 105 12.16 -11.87 17.77
C MET A 105 11.45 -13.22 17.68
N LEU A 106 10.17 -13.25 18.03
CA LEU A 106 9.28 -14.39 17.83
C LEU A 106 8.37 -14.14 16.63
N GLY A 107 8.43 -15.03 15.64
CA GLY A 107 7.54 -15.01 14.48
C GLY A 107 6.18 -15.69 14.73
N GLN A 108 5.35 -15.74 13.68
CA GLN A 108 4.05 -16.41 13.67
C GLN A 108 3.04 -15.86 14.69
N GLN A 109 3.16 -14.59 15.03
CA GLN A 109 2.26 -13.90 15.91
C GLN A 109 1.06 -13.29 15.14
N PRO A 110 -0.06 -12.98 15.84
CA PRO A 110 -1.19 -12.29 15.22
C PRO A 110 -0.76 -10.97 14.61
N ARG A 111 -1.09 -10.75 13.33
CA ARG A 111 -0.75 -9.54 12.59
C ARG A 111 -1.68 -8.40 12.94
N LYS A 112 -1.13 -7.21 13.15
CA LYS A 112 -1.90 -5.99 13.35
C LYS A 112 -2.17 -5.30 12.02
N ALA A 113 -3.39 -4.80 11.86
CA ALA A 113 -3.73 -3.96 10.73
C ALA A 113 -3.06 -2.58 10.86
N PHE A 114 -2.64 -2.04 9.72
CA PHE A 114 -1.95 -0.76 9.60
C PHE A 114 -2.51 0.06 8.43
N CYS A 115 -2.10 1.32 8.33
CA CYS A 115 -2.27 2.10 7.12
C CYS A 115 -0.90 2.44 6.54
N PHE A 116 -0.83 2.55 5.24
CA PHE A 116 0.40 2.87 4.53
C PHE A 116 0.17 4.02 3.56
N ALA A 117 1.06 5.00 3.57
CA ALA A 117 1.03 6.09 2.62
C ALA A 117 2.35 6.21 1.89
N TYR A 118 2.29 6.60 0.63
CA TYR A 118 3.46 6.86 -0.21
C TYR A 118 3.16 7.94 -1.24
N VAL A 119 4.19 8.43 -1.88
CA VAL A 119 4.11 9.52 -2.85
C VAL A 119 4.69 9.07 -4.17
N THR A 120 3.99 9.37 -5.27
CA THR A 120 4.53 9.35 -6.63
C THR A 120 4.75 10.78 -7.11
N LYS A 121 5.78 10.98 -7.93
CA LYS A 121 6.06 12.26 -8.56
C LYS A 121 5.25 12.39 -9.84
N VAL A 122 4.78 13.60 -10.12
CA VAL A 122 4.05 13.93 -11.34
C VAL A 122 4.87 14.93 -12.12
N GLY A 123 5.23 14.59 -13.35
CA GLY A 123 5.98 15.45 -14.25
C GLY A 123 5.18 15.80 -15.50
N ASN A 124 5.72 16.73 -16.26
CA ASN A 124 5.17 17.25 -17.51
C ASN A 124 6.29 17.39 -18.53
N ASP A 125 5.97 17.30 -19.81
CA ASP A 125 6.90 17.38 -20.94
C ASP A 125 7.59 18.75 -21.13
N THR A 126 7.18 19.78 -20.40
CA THR A 126 7.76 21.13 -20.49
C THR A 126 8.52 21.57 -19.26
N GLN A 127 8.50 20.80 -18.17
CA GLN A 127 9.12 21.15 -16.91
C GLN A 127 10.41 20.34 -16.70
N GLU A 128 11.46 21.00 -16.22
CA GLU A 128 12.65 20.31 -15.72
C GLU A 128 12.32 19.61 -14.39
N GLU A 129 12.93 18.47 -14.11
CA GLU A 129 12.58 17.44 -13.10
C GLU A 129 12.40 17.91 -11.64
N THR A 130 12.52 19.17 -11.30
CA THR A 130 12.70 19.62 -9.93
C THR A 130 11.48 20.26 -9.25
N ASP A 131 10.45 20.60 -9.99
CA ASP A 131 9.33 21.39 -9.43
C ASP A 131 7.95 20.80 -9.73
N ASP A 132 7.91 19.50 -9.97
CA ASP A 132 6.72 18.80 -10.35
C ASP A 132 5.84 18.47 -9.16
N GLY A 133 4.55 18.35 -9.40
CA GLY A 133 3.58 17.94 -8.41
C GLY A 133 3.85 16.52 -7.88
N TYR A 134 3.08 16.14 -6.91
CA TYR A 134 3.09 14.77 -6.41
C TYR A 134 1.65 14.28 -6.19
N LYS A 135 1.47 12.98 -6.23
CA LYS A 135 0.26 12.31 -5.77
C LYS A 135 0.55 11.59 -4.47
N LEU A 136 -0.32 11.79 -3.50
CA LEU A 136 -0.31 11.07 -2.24
C LEU A 136 -1.28 9.89 -2.35
N HIS A 137 -0.75 8.69 -2.15
CA HIS A 137 -1.51 7.46 -2.08
C HIS A 137 -1.64 7.05 -0.61
N ILE A 138 -2.82 6.61 -0.21
CA ILE A 138 -3.08 6.17 1.17
C ILE A 138 -3.86 4.87 1.10
N ILE A 139 -3.29 3.82 1.67
CA ILE A 139 -3.90 2.50 1.81
C ILE A 139 -4.38 2.33 3.25
N TYR A 140 -5.68 2.13 3.42
CA TYR A 140 -6.28 2.00 4.74
C TYR A 140 -6.47 0.55 5.13
N ASN A 141 -6.37 0.28 6.44
CA ASN A 141 -6.73 -0.98 7.07
C ASN A 141 -6.14 -2.22 6.37
N ALA A 142 -4.86 -2.11 6.01
CA ALA A 142 -4.10 -3.18 5.38
C ALA A 142 -3.61 -4.20 6.42
N THR A 143 -3.52 -5.44 6.00
CA THR A 143 -2.90 -6.54 6.75
C THR A 143 -1.88 -7.22 5.87
N ALA A 144 -0.66 -7.41 6.35
CA ALA A 144 0.39 -8.09 5.61
C ALA A 144 0.15 -9.60 5.59
N SER A 145 0.31 -10.22 4.43
CA SER A 145 0.38 -11.68 4.28
C SER A 145 1.75 -12.21 4.67
N PRO A 146 1.88 -13.50 5.02
CA PRO A 146 3.19 -14.13 5.18
C PRO A 146 4.00 -13.99 3.89
N SER A 147 5.16 -13.35 3.97
CA SER A 147 6.03 -13.11 2.81
C SER A 147 7.36 -13.84 2.96
N GLU A 148 7.90 -14.28 1.85
CA GLU A 148 9.23 -14.89 1.80
C GLU A 148 10.30 -13.82 2.07
N LYS A 149 11.30 -14.16 2.88
CA LYS A 149 12.49 -13.36 3.13
C LYS A 149 13.71 -14.17 2.75
N ALA A 150 14.36 -13.83 1.64
CA ALA A 150 15.56 -14.48 1.17
C ALA A 150 16.81 -13.75 1.67
N TYR A 151 17.71 -14.49 2.32
CA TYR A 151 19.00 -13.98 2.77
C TYR A 151 20.10 -14.68 1.98
N GLN A 152 20.97 -13.89 1.35
CA GLN A 152 22.05 -14.39 0.50
C GLN A 152 23.39 -13.89 1.01
N THR A 153 24.45 -14.68 0.74
CA THR A 153 25.81 -14.27 1.04
C THR A 153 26.28 -13.19 0.06
N VAL A 154 27.16 -12.32 0.52
CA VAL A 154 27.81 -11.31 -0.34
C VAL A 154 28.78 -12.01 -1.29
N ASN A 155 28.73 -11.66 -2.57
CA ASN A 155 29.61 -12.13 -3.63
C ASN A 155 30.42 -10.97 -4.23
N ASP A 156 31.08 -11.19 -5.37
CA ASP A 156 31.89 -10.17 -6.06
C ASP A 156 31.05 -9.00 -6.60
N SER A 157 29.73 -9.15 -6.69
CA SER A 157 28.77 -8.11 -7.07
C SER A 157 27.74 -7.97 -5.98
N PRO A 158 28.02 -7.23 -4.89
CA PRO A 158 27.12 -7.12 -3.77
C PRO A 158 25.85 -6.38 -4.15
N GLU A 159 24.71 -7.02 -3.91
CA GLU A 159 23.38 -6.45 -4.10
C GLU A 159 22.68 -6.31 -2.75
N ALA A 160 21.86 -5.27 -2.62
CA ALA A 160 21.03 -5.10 -1.44
C ALA A 160 19.90 -6.13 -1.44
N ILE A 161 19.60 -6.70 -0.27
CA ILE A 161 18.44 -7.57 -0.10
C ILE A 161 17.18 -6.72 -0.25
N THR A 162 16.29 -7.13 -1.15
CA THR A 162 14.96 -6.53 -1.30
C THR A 162 13.94 -7.38 -0.55
N PHE A 163 13.23 -6.76 0.37
CA PHE A 163 12.10 -7.37 1.05
C PHE A 163 10.81 -7.05 0.29
N SER A 164 9.89 -8.02 0.25
CA SER A 164 8.60 -7.89 -0.41
C SER A 164 7.50 -8.33 0.53
N TRP A 165 6.43 -7.56 0.65
CA TRP A 165 5.25 -7.89 1.45
C TRP A 165 3.99 -7.71 0.62
N GLU A 166 3.23 -8.78 0.50
CA GLU A 166 1.88 -8.71 -0.01
C GLU A 166 0.94 -8.22 1.09
N ILE A 167 0.11 -7.24 0.77
CA ILE A 167 -0.87 -6.67 1.68
C ILE A 167 -2.27 -6.78 1.09
N ASN A 168 -3.24 -7.05 1.94
CA ASN A 168 -4.65 -7.08 1.62
C ASN A 168 -5.40 -6.12 2.52
N THR A 169 -6.41 -5.43 1.99
CA THR A 169 -7.21 -4.50 2.76
C THR A 169 -8.55 -5.08 3.16
N THR A 170 -9.03 -4.67 4.33
CA THR A 170 -10.43 -4.87 4.71
C THR A 170 -11.15 -3.54 4.57
N PRO A 171 -12.17 -3.44 3.70
CA PRO A 171 -12.87 -2.19 3.45
C PRO A 171 -13.44 -1.57 4.72
N ILE A 172 -13.26 -0.27 4.85
CA ILE A 172 -13.82 0.52 5.95
C ILE A 172 -14.98 1.39 5.45
N ASN A 173 -15.97 1.59 6.30
CA ASN A 173 -17.10 2.44 5.96
C ASN A 173 -16.70 3.92 5.90
N VAL A 174 -16.99 4.57 4.77
CA VAL A 174 -16.80 6.00 4.56
C VAL A 174 -18.19 6.64 4.38
N THR A 175 -18.51 7.66 5.18
CA THR A 175 -19.81 8.31 5.12
C THR A 175 -20.08 8.90 3.74
N GLY A 176 -21.20 8.49 3.11
CA GLY A 176 -21.60 8.96 1.78
C GLY A 176 -20.93 8.27 0.59
N HIS A 177 -20.09 7.29 0.83
CA HIS A 177 -19.38 6.52 -0.21
C HIS A 177 -19.51 5.03 0.04
N LYS A 178 -19.16 4.21 -0.97
CA LYS A 178 -18.97 2.78 -0.76
C LYS A 178 -17.78 2.54 0.19
N PRO A 179 -17.77 1.43 0.94
CA PRO A 179 -16.62 1.05 1.74
C PRO A 179 -15.33 0.99 0.87
N VAL A 180 -14.23 1.46 1.43
CA VAL A 180 -12.92 1.56 0.77
C VAL A 180 -11.89 0.77 1.58
#